data_a8934550bf25620d221bae3c9fbc1f6d
#
_entry.id   a8934550bf25620d221bae3c9fbc1f6d
#
_cell.length_a   1.000
_cell.length_b   1.000
_cell.length_c   1.000
_cell.angle_alpha   90.00
_cell.angle_beta   90.00
_cell.angle_gamma   90.00
#
_symmetry.space_group_name_H-M   'P 1'
#
loop_
_entity.id
_entity.type
_entity.pdbx_description
1 polymer ?
#
loop_
_entity_poly.entity_id
_entity_poly.type
_entity_poly.pdbx_seq_one_letter_code
_entity_poly.pdbx_strand_id
1 'polypeptide(L)'
;MPSLPGMRAGGFYDQHSTGQRASIESVFDWIDALLPGIPRPTAAADRPFTMADFGCSEGGNSLRIVEHVAQQLAKQETPVPLWAIFNDLATNNFNRLFENLAAGNCLPAQRSGLYHAAVAGSFYGPLLPPSTVQFGLSFNSLVWMDQLPRVAVPDYIIYPGEHPRRAGICVSREAVAAFTTQARSDLLRFLTHRAAELTPGGKLLVCVPARDGERCVADGVYDVLHDACQDMVREGKLAAQAYRDFLMPVYFRRLDEMVDPVTADIELAKQLTIERAEIVDVETPFARDFERTGDSNAYAEALVGFLQAFSEPVVRAGLPASPDFDLVSAIYDRARQRVRENPEAYRFVYIQAACVYSRR
;
A
#
# COMPACT_ATOMS: atom_id res chain seq x y z
N MET A 1 -11.04 18.48 2.10
CA MET A 1 -11.66 17.19 2.51
C MET A 1 -11.04 16.77 3.84
N PRO A 2 -11.73 16.03 4.72
CA PRO A 2 -11.04 15.41 5.83
C PRO A 2 -9.91 14.51 5.30
N SER A 3 -8.78 14.51 5.97
CA SER A 3 -7.65 13.62 5.64
C SER A 3 -8.15 12.17 5.67
N LEU A 4 -7.62 11.32 4.78
CA LEU A 4 -7.89 9.89 4.83
C LEU A 4 -7.61 9.36 6.25
N PRO A 5 -8.46 8.49 6.81
CA PRO A 5 -8.15 7.82 8.06
C PRO A 5 -6.93 6.91 7.86
N GLY A 6 -6.11 6.77 8.90
CA GLY A 6 -5.04 5.77 8.92
C GLY A 6 -5.59 4.34 8.88
N MET A 7 -4.70 3.35 8.89
CA MET A 7 -5.07 1.93 8.98
C MET A 7 -5.73 1.62 10.32
N ARG A 8 -6.40 0.45 10.45
CA ARG A 8 -7.05 0.04 11.70
C ARG A 8 -6.00 -0.07 12.82
N ALA A 9 -6.16 0.79 13.82
CA ALA A 9 -5.24 0.94 14.94
C ALA A 9 -5.28 -0.25 15.93
N GLY A 10 -4.43 -0.18 16.96
CA GLY A 10 -4.42 -1.14 18.06
C GLY A 10 -3.67 -2.45 17.77
N GLY A 11 -2.76 -2.46 16.80
CA GLY A 11 -2.00 -3.64 16.40
C GLY A 11 -2.79 -4.61 15.52
N PHE A 12 -4.03 -4.30 15.19
CA PHE A 12 -4.85 -5.14 14.32
C PHE A 12 -4.25 -5.22 12.91
N TYR A 13 -3.79 -4.09 12.37
CA TYR A 13 -3.12 -4.06 11.07
C TYR A 13 -1.90 -4.97 11.05
N ASP A 14 -1.01 -4.87 12.03
CA ASP A 14 0.20 -5.69 12.10
C ASP A 14 -0.09 -7.20 12.16
N GLN A 15 -1.16 -7.60 12.87
CA GLN A 15 -1.56 -9.00 13.00
C GLN A 15 -2.18 -9.57 11.71
N HIS A 16 -2.83 -8.73 10.88
CA HIS A 16 -3.58 -9.16 9.70
C HIS A 16 -2.95 -8.70 8.37
N SER A 17 -1.77 -8.09 8.40
CA SER A 17 -1.07 -7.59 7.21
C SER A 17 -0.16 -8.64 6.54
N THR A 18 -0.52 -9.93 6.62
CA THR A 18 0.29 -11.02 6.04
C THR A 18 0.40 -10.94 4.52
N GLY A 19 -0.65 -10.46 3.84
CA GLY A 19 -0.63 -10.21 2.40
C GLY A 19 0.33 -9.07 2.03
N GLN A 20 0.28 -7.95 2.75
CA GLN A 20 1.22 -6.83 2.55
C GLN A 20 2.67 -7.24 2.86
N ARG A 21 2.87 -8.10 3.86
CA ARG A 21 4.18 -8.67 4.17
C ARG A 21 4.70 -9.53 3.02
N ALA A 22 3.87 -10.40 2.47
CA ALA A 22 4.22 -11.22 1.33
C ALA A 22 4.58 -10.36 0.10
N SER A 23 3.86 -9.24 -0.12
CA SER A 23 4.16 -8.24 -1.16
C SER A 23 5.58 -7.66 -1.00
N ILE A 24 5.99 -7.33 0.20
CA ILE A 24 7.32 -6.81 0.50
C ILE A 24 8.38 -7.88 0.30
N GLU A 25 8.17 -9.07 0.86
CA GLU A 25 9.13 -10.18 0.81
C GLU A 25 9.35 -10.69 -0.63
N SER A 26 8.36 -10.56 -1.52
CA SER A 26 8.46 -10.97 -2.93
C SER A 26 9.48 -10.17 -3.75
N VAL A 27 10.01 -9.07 -3.22
CA VAL A 27 11.00 -8.21 -3.90
C VAL A 27 12.28 -8.00 -3.08
N PHE A 28 12.56 -8.84 -2.09
CA PHE A 28 13.80 -8.75 -1.33
C PHE A 28 15.05 -9.01 -2.19
N ASP A 29 14.96 -9.89 -3.17
CA ASP A 29 16.01 -10.10 -4.17
C ASP A 29 16.31 -8.83 -5.00
N TRP A 30 15.28 -8.01 -5.27
CA TRP A 30 15.48 -6.72 -5.91
C TRP A 30 16.24 -5.75 -4.99
N ILE A 31 15.90 -5.70 -3.72
CA ILE A 31 16.61 -4.88 -2.73
C ILE A 31 18.08 -5.30 -2.67
N ASP A 32 18.35 -6.60 -2.60
CA ASP A 32 19.72 -7.14 -2.58
C ASP A 32 20.52 -6.78 -3.84
N ALA A 33 19.88 -6.79 -5.00
CA ALA A 33 20.50 -6.41 -6.26
C ALA A 33 20.75 -4.90 -6.38
N LEU A 34 19.89 -4.06 -5.77
CA LEU A 34 19.98 -2.60 -5.85
C LEU A 34 20.99 -2.00 -4.89
N LEU A 35 21.08 -2.53 -3.66
CA LEU A 35 21.90 -1.95 -2.59
C LEU A 35 23.39 -1.74 -2.95
N PRO A 36 24.06 -2.65 -3.68
CA PRO A 36 25.46 -2.44 -4.06
C PRO A 36 25.68 -1.25 -5.00
N GLY A 37 24.69 -0.91 -5.81
CA GLY A 37 24.75 0.17 -6.80
C GLY A 37 24.32 1.54 -6.25
N ILE A 38 23.86 1.63 -4.99
CA ILE A 38 23.45 2.90 -4.38
C ILE A 38 24.68 3.62 -3.82
N PRO A 39 24.93 4.88 -4.22
CA PRO A 39 26.03 5.66 -3.68
C PRO A 39 25.96 5.82 -2.17
N ARG A 40 27.07 5.58 -1.51
CA ARG A 40 27.17 5.66 -0.05
C ARG A 40 27.80 6.94 0.38
N PRO A 41 27.41 7.46 1.55
CA PRO A 41 28.20 8.50 2.19
C PRO A 41 29.63 7.99 2.38
N THR A 42 30.61 8.82 2.03
CA THR A 42 32.04 8.50 2.29
C THR A 42 32.29 8.50 3.80
N ALA A 43 33.21 7.66 4.26
CA ALA A 43 33.60 7.64 5.68
C ALA A 43 34.04 9.03 6.21
N ALA A 44 34.60 9.87 5.33
CA ALA A 44 34.97 11.24 5.65
C ALA A 44 33.75 12.19 5.83
N ALA A 45 32.56 11.81 5.34
CA ALA A 45 31.37 12.65 5.43
C ALA A 45 30.63 12.52 6.76
N ASP A 46 30.98 11.54 7.59
CA ASP A 46 30.35 11.23 8.90
C ASP A 46 28.82 11.22 8.86
N ARG A 47 28.23 10.72 7.75
CA ARG A 47 26.81 10.69 7.50
C ARG A 47 26.31 9.24 7.40
N PRO A 48 25.11 8.93 7.94
CA PRO A 48 24.51 7.63 7.77
C PRO A 48 24.02 7.41 6.33
N PHE A 49 23.86 6.16 5.94
CA PHE A 49 23.05 5.77 4.79
C PHE A 49 21.58 6.00 5.17
N THR A 50 20.90 6.87 4.45
CA THR A 50 19.51 7.23 4.74
C THR A 50 18.56 6.43 3.87
N MET A 51 17.67 5.66 4.49
CA MET A 51 16.52 5.09 3.82
C MET A 51 15.22 5.73 4.32
N ALA A 52 14.22 5.84 3.44
CA ALA A 52 12.91 6.37 3.79
C ALA A 52 11.80 5.45 3.29
N ASP A 53 10.85 5.11 4.17
CA ASP A 53 9.65 4.35 3.85
C ASP A 53 8.44 5.28 3.84
N PHE A 54 7.84 5.43 2.66
CA PHE A 54 6.71 6.32 2.40
C PHE A 54 5.39 5.55 2.46
N GLY A 55 4.67 5.69 3.57
CA GLY A 55 3.45 4.97 3.90
C GLY A 55 3.70 3.77 4.81
N CYS A 56 4.44 4.00 5.91
CA CYS A 56 4.90 2.95 6.84
C CYS A 56 3.81 2.35 7.75
N SER A 57 2.65 3.00 7.87
CA SER A 57 1.60 2.63 8.84
C SER A 57 2.16 2.52 10.27
N GLU A 58 1.78 1.49 11.03
CA GLU A 58 2.29 1.21 12.39
C GLU A 58 3.71 0.59 12.41
N GLY A 59 4.35 0.42 11.24
CA GLY A 59 5.76 0.04 11.09
C GLY A 59 6.08 -1.45 11.17
N GLY A 60 5.13 -2.33 11.48
CA GLY A 60 5.43 -3.76 11.64
C GLY A 60 6.05 -4.42 10.39
N ASN A 61 5.58 -4.06 9.21
CA ASN A 61 6.16 -4.52 7.94
C ASN A 61 7.44 -3.77 7.57
N SER A 62 7.51 -2.45 7.85
CA SER A 62 8.69 -1.62 7.58
C SER A 62 9.92 -2.08 8.35
N LEU A 63 9.75 -2.60 9.58
CA LEU A 63 10.83 -3.14 10.40
C LEU A 63 11.57 -4.28 9.69
N ARG A 64 10.86 -5.16 8.99
CA ARG A 64 11.48 -6.26 8.24
C ARG A 64 12.39 -5.75 7.13
N ILE A 65 11.98 -4.68 6.45
CA ILE A 65 12.78 -4.05 5.41
C ILE A 65 14.02 -3.38 6.03
N VAL A 66 13.85 -2.65 7.12
CA VAL A 66 14.95 -2.00 7.85
C VAL A 66 15.96 -3.04 8.32
N GLU A 67 15.51 -4.15 8.90
CA GLU A 67 16.37 -5.23 9.33
C GLU A 67 17.12 -5.87 8.16
N HIS A 68 16.40 -6.14 7.06
CA HIS A 68 17.00 -6.71 5.85
C HIS A 68 18.09 -5.79 5.29
N VAL A 69 17.78 -4.50 5.07
CA VAL A 69 18.73 -3.50 4.58
C VAL A 69 19.93 -3.35 5.52
N ALA A 70 19.68 -3.27 6.83
CA ALA A 70 20.75 -3.16 7.82
C ALA A 70 21.69 -4.37 7.82
N GLN A 71 21.15 -5.59 7.64
CA GLN A 71 21.94 -6.81 7.51
C GLN A 71 22.80 -6.79 6.25
N GLN A 72 22.26 -6.34 5.12
CA GLN A 72 23.02 -6.26 3.87
C GLN A 72 24.13 -5.19 3.93
N LEU A 73 23.84 -4.03 4.53
CA LEU A 73 24.85 -2.99 4.74
C LEU A 73 25.97 -3.44 5.70
N ALA A 74 25.66 -4.24 6.71
CA ALA A 74 26.64 -4.76 7.66
C ALA A 74 27.60 -5.81 7.05
N LYS A 75 27.23 -6.49 5.99
CA LYS A 75 28.08 -7.48 5.27
C LYS A 75 29.21 -6.84 4.45
N GLN A 76 29.24 -5.52 4.35
CA GLN A 76 30.15 -4.80 3.48
C GLN A 76 31.48 -4.51 4.18
N GLU A 77 32.55 -4.35 3.39
CA GLU A 77 33.91 -4.06 3.92
C GLU A 77 33.99 -2.82 4.79
N THR A 78 33.14 -1.80 4.48
CA THR A 78 33.06 -0.56 5.27
C THR A 78 31.61 -0.35 5.68
N PRO A 79 31.20 -0.87 6.85
CA PRO A 79 29.86 -0.64 7.37
C PRO A 79 29.58 0.83 7.62
N VAL A 80 28.42 1.30 7.16
CA VAL A 80 27.95 2.67 7.43
C VAL A 80 26.71 2.59 8.32
N PRO A 81 26.52 3.57 9.24
CA PRO A 81 25.29 3.64 10.02
C PRO A 81 24.06 3.79 9.09
N LEU A 82 22.94 3.21 9.49
CA LEU A 82 21.66 3.33 8.80
C LEU A 82 20.76 4.33 9.54
N TRP A 83 20.22 5.29 8.81
CA TRP A 83 19.16 6.17 9.30
C TRP A 83 17.86 5.82 8.57
N ALA A 84 16.93 5.17 9.26
CA ALA A 84 15.62 4.80 8.76
C ALA A 84 14.59 5.90 9.09
N ILE A 85 13.95 6.45 8.07
CA ILE A 85 12.91 7.47 8.18
C ILE A 85 11.57 6.84 7.81
N PHE A 86 10.60 6.95 8.71
CA PHE A 86 9.25 6.42 8.55
C PHE A 86 8.27 7.55 8.29
N ASN A 87 7.61 7.55 7.14
CA ASN A 87 6.61 8.54 6.82
C ASN A 87 5.22 7.92 6.76
N ASP A 88 4.25 8.62 7.32
CA ASP A 88 2.83 8.38 7.12
C ASP A 88 2.03 9.66 7.39
N LEU A 89 0.71 9.61 7.17
CA LEU A 89 -0.20 10.73 7.47
C LEU A 89 -0.13 11.12 8.95
N ALA A 90 -0.41 12.38 9.27
CA ALA A 90 -0.43 12.87 10.65
C ALA A 90 -1.48 12.14 11.54
N THR A 91 -2.45 11.47 10.92
CA THR A 91 -3.46 10.64 11.60
C THR A 91 -2.95 9.24 11.96
N ASN A 92 -1.75 8.86 11.51
CA ASN A 92 -1.16 7.56 11.83
C ASN A 92 -0.83 7.42 13.32
N ASN A 93 -0.85 6.19 13.81
CA ASN A 93 -0.48 5.87 15.19
C ASN A 93 1.04 5.75 15.34
N PHE A 94 1.76 6.87 15.38
CA PHE A 94 3.21 6.88 15.56
C PHE A 94 3.68 6.33 16.91
N ASN A 95 2.84 6.37 17.96
CA ASN A 95 3.18 5.70 19.22
C ASN A 95 3.38 4.21 19.01
N ARG A 96 2.49 3.58 18.25
CA ARG A 96 2.59 2.16 17.93
C ARG A 96 3.82 1.84 17.07
N LEU A 97 4.16 2.72 16.13
CA LEU A 97 5.41 2.60 15.36
C LEU A 97 6.63 2.52 16.30
N PHE A 98 6.76 3.41 17.28
CA PHE A 98 7.88 3.40 18.20
C PHE A 98 7.84 2.22 19.18
N GLU A 99 6.66 1.75 19.59
CA GLU A 99 6.51 0.51 20.35
C GLU A 99 7.01 -0.70 19.55
N ASN A 100 6.66 -0.80 18.27
CA ASN A 100 7.12 -1.86 17.39
C ASN A 100 8.64 -1.81 17.17
N LEU A 101 9.23 -0.62 16.97
CA LEU A 101 10.67 -0.44 16.90
C LEU A 101 11.37 -0.91 18.19
N ALA A 102 10.80 -0.62 19.34
CA ALA A 102 11.33 -1.08 20.64
C ALA A 102 11.23 -2.61 20.79
N ALA A 103 10.08 -3.18 20.44
CA ALA A 103 9.85 -4.63 20.54
C ALA A 103 10.74 -5.43 19.57
N GLY A 104 11.02 -4.90 18.37
CA GLY A 104 11.91 -5.51 17.39
C GLY A 104 13.41 -5.31 17.67
N ASN A 105 13.79 -4.75 18.83
CA ASN A 105 15.18 -4.39 19.16
C ASN A 105 15.86 -3.49 18.11
N CYS A 106 15.07 -2.62 17.50
CA CYS A 106 15.52 -1.70 16.45
C CYS A 106 15.83 -0.29 16.96
N LEU A 107 15.74 -0.04 18.28
CA LEU A 107 16.13 1.25 18.85
C LEU A 107 17.67 1.42 18.86
N PRO A 108 18.19 2.65 18.71
CA PRO A 108 19.64 2.91 18.69
C PRO A 108 20.37 2.38 19.91
N ALA A 109 19.73 2.43 21.10
CA ALA A 109 20.30 1.88 22.33
C ALA A 109 20.45 0.34 22.31
N GLN A 110 19.72 -0.35 21.44
CA GLN A 110 19.69 -1.82 21.32
C GLN A 110 20.53 -2.29 20.13
N ARG A 111 20.70 -1.44 19.11
CA ARG A 111 21.44 -1.78 17.89
C ARG A 111 22.36 -0.62 17.48
N SER A 112 23.66 -0.80 17.66
CA SER A 112 24.67 0.19 17.26
C SER A 112 24.59 0.48 15.75
N GLY A 113 24.65 1.76 15.38
CA GLY A 113 24.67 2.21 14.00
C GLY A 113 23.30 2.23 13.31
N LEU A 114 22.19 1.96 14.02
CA LEU A 114 20.83 2.13 13.50
C LEU A 114 20.18 3.34 14.19
N TYR A 115 19.75 4.30 13.37
CA TYR A 115 19.00 5.49 13.79
C TYR A 115 17.66 5.53 13.10
N HIS A 116 16.67 6.19 13.69
CA HIS A 116 15.37 6.33 13.07
C HIS A 116 14.68 7.65 13.42
N ALA A 117 13.78 8.05 12.55
CA ALA A 117 12.89 9.19 12.73
C ALA A 117 11.53 8.91 12.11
N ALA A 118 10.50 9.62 12.56
CA ALA A 118 9.19 9.63 11.91
C ALA A 118 8.89 11.03 11.35
N VAL A 119 8.29 11.08 10.17
CA VAL A 119 7.86 12.31 9.50
C VAL A 119 6.38 12.20 9.17
N ALA A 120 5.57 13.04 9.82
CA ALA A 120 4.13 13.09 9.59
C ALA A 120 3.81 14.00 8.39
N GLY A 121 3.06 13.48 7.41
CA GLY A 121 2.64 14.25 6.24
C GLY A 121 2.27 13.36 5.06
N SER A 122 1.52 13.93 4.12
CA SER A 122 1.18 13.23 2.89
C SER A 122 2.42 13.07 1.99
N PHE A 123 2.70 11.85 1.54
CA PHE A 123 3.79 11.60 0.58
C PHE A 123 3.54 12.20 -0.81
N TYR A 124 2.36 12.74 -1.06
CA TYR A 124 2.08 13.54 -2.26
C TYR A 124 2.64 14.97 -2.19
N GLY A 125 3.23 15.36 -1.06
CA GLY A 125 3.97 16.59 -0.85
C GLY A 125 5.45 16.37 -0.55
N PRO A 126 6.22 17.48 -0.36
CA PRO A 126 7.60 17.41 0.08
C PRO A 126 7.66 16.99 1.56
N LEU A 127 8.56 16.07 1.90
CA LEU A 127 8.69 15.52 3.26
C LEU A 127 10.10 15.70 3.83
N LEU A 128 11.12 15.63 2.99
CA LEU A 128 12.52 15.63 3.38
C LEU A 128 13.31 16.70 2.60
N PRO A 129 14.41 17.19 3.14
CA PRO A 129 15.28 18.10 2.40
C PRO A 129 15.80 17.47 1.11
N PRO A 130 16.11 18.27 0.08
CA PRO A 130 16.70 17.75 -1.16
C PRO A 130 17.96 16.95 -0.92
N SER A 131 18.17 15.90 -1.73
CA SER A 131 19.38 15.06 -1.71
C SER A 131 19.70 14.47 -0.33
N THR A 132 18.66 14.01 0.40
CA THR A 132 18.80 13.41 1.74
C THR A 132 18.75 11.88 1.68
N VAL A 133 17.96 11.30 0.78
CA VAL A 133 17.63 9.88 0.77
C VAL A 133 18.46 9.12 -0.25
N GLN A 134 19.18 8.08 0.19
CA GLN A 134 19.87 7.15 -0.71
C GLN A 134 18.93 6.07 -1.23
N PHE A 135 18.03 5.59 -0.37
CA PHE A 135 17.09 4.52 -0.73
C PHE A 135 15.67 4.84 -0.25
N GLY A 136 14.80 5.18 -1.18
CA GLY A 136 13.37 5.39 -0.91
C GLY A 136 12.58 4.13 -1.19
N LEU A 137 11.53 3.91 -0.40
CA LEU A 137 10.62 2.76 -0.51
C LEU A 137 9.17 3.25 -0.42
N SER A 138 8.27 2.59 -1.14
CA SER A 138 6.83 2.71 -0.89
C SER A 138 6.13 1.40 -1.24
N PHE A 139 5.53 0.77 -0.25
CA PHE A 139 4.82 -0.50 -0.42
C PHE A 139 3.33 -0.33 -0.14
N ASN A 140 2.49 -0.76 -1.07
CA ASN A 140 1.03 -0.81 -0.95
C ASN A 140 0.32 0.54 -0.72
N SER A 141 1.05 1.65 -0.59
CA SER A 141 0.50 2.94 -0.15
C SER A 141 -0.02 3.79 -1.29
N LEU A 142 0.64 3.76 -2.47
CA LEU A 142 0.24 4.57 -3.64
C LEU A 142 -1.05 4.09 -4.34
N VAL A 143 -1.70 3.05 -3.84
CA VAL A 143 -3.07 2.69 -4.25
C VAL A 143 -4.08 3.73 -3.76
N TRP A 144 -3.79 4.40 -2.63
CA TRP A 144 -4.65 5.44 -2.05
C TRP A 144 -4.51 6.75 -2.83
N MET A 145 -5.64 7.30 -3.27
CA MET A 145 -5.67 8.56 -4.01
C MET A 145 -5.62 9.76 -3.05
N ASP A 146 -4.91 10.81 -3.45
CA ASP A 146 -4.89 12.07 -2.68
C ASP A 146 -6.26 12.75 -2.66
N GLN A 147 -6.95 12.71 -3.79
CA GLN A 147 -8.30 13.26 -3.94
C GLN A 147 -9.17 12.35 -4.79
N LEU A 148 -10.46 12.28 -4.43
CA LEU A 148 -11.45 11.60 -5.25
C LEU A 148 -12.00 12.54 -6.33
N PRO A 149 -12.06 12.12 -7.60
CA PRO A 149 -12.77 12.84 -8.64
C PRO A 149 -14.25 12.99 -8.31
N ARG A 150 -14.82 14.15 -8.67
CA ARG A 150 -16.25 14.45 -8.43
C ARG A 150 -17.09 13.96 -9.60
N VAL A 151 -17.13 12.65 -9.80
CA VAL A 151 -17.93 11.98 -10.84
C VAL A 151 -18.70 10.84 -10.20
N ALA A 152 -19.88 10.55 -10.78
CA ALA A 152 -20.67 9.41 -10.32
C ALA A 152 -19.99 8.09 -10.72
N VAL A 153 -19.86 7.18 -9.76
CA VAL A 153 -19.35 5.82 -9.96
C VAL A 153 -20.48 4.87 -9.56
N PRO A 154 -20.82 3.87 -10.38
CA PRO A 154 -21.94 2.97 -10.11
C PRO A 154 -21.67 1.97 -8.98
N ASP A 155 -20.44 1.89 -8.51
CA ASP A 155 -19.94 0.99 -7.49
C ASP A 155 -19.06 1.74 -6.49
N TYR A 156 -18.73 1.13 -5.37
CA TYR A 156 -17.91 1.72 -4.32
C TYR A 156 -16.41 1.76 -4.60
N ILE A 157 -15.94 1.12 -5.68
CA ILE A 157 -14.59 1.23 -6.23
C ILE A 157 -14.64 1.53 -7.72
N ILE A 158 -13.59 2.18 -8.24
CA ILE A 158 -13.41 2.32 -9.68
C ILE A 158 -12.84 1.02 -10.24
N TYR A 159 -13.60 0.34 -11.08
CA TYR A 159 -13.16 -0.84 -11.82
C TYR A 159 -13.24 -0.52 -13.32
N PRO A 160 -12.11 -0.33 -14.01
CA PRO A 160 -12.14 0.02 -15.42
C PRO A 160 -12.63 -1.16 -16.28
N GLY A 161 -13.73 -0.92 -17.02
CA GLY A 161 -14.37 -1.94 -17.84
C GLY A 161 -15.58 -2.60 -17.17
N GLU A 162 -15.99 -3.73 -17.69
CA GLU A 162 -17.07 -4.55 -17.12
C GLU A 162 -16.50 -5.44 -16.00
N HIS A 163 -17.08 -5.34 -14.81
CA HIS A 163 -16.64 -6.16 -13.68
C HIS A 163 -17.14 -7.60 -13.89
N PRO A 164 -16.27 -8.63 -13.87
CA PRO A 164 -16.66 -10.00 -14.24
C PRO A 164 -17.77 -10.59 -13.35
N ARG A 165 -17.89 -10.11 -12.10
CA ARG A 165 -18.90 -10.60 -11.13
C ARG A 165 -20.08 -9.66 -10.92
N ARG A 166 -20.07 -8.48 -11.54
CA ARG A 166 -21.09 -7.43 -11.37
C ARG A 166 -21.70 -7.08 -12.72
N ALA A 167 -22.25 -8.08 -13.37
CA ALA A 167 -22.84 -7.94 -14.69
C ALA A 167 -23.84 -6.76 -14.75
N GLY A 168 -23.71 -5.92 -15.77
CA GLY A 168 -24.52 -4.72 -15.95
C GLY A 168 -24.05 -3.48 -15.19
N ILE A 169 -23.03 -3.58 -14.35
CA ILE A 169 -22.35 -2.41 -13.77
C ILE A 169 -21.20 -2.02 -14.70
N CYS A 170 -21.43 -1.00 -15.51
CA CYS A 170 -20.41 -0.42 -16.39
C CYS A 170 -20.05 0.97 -15.91
N VAL A 171 -18.79 1.19 -15.59
CA VAL A 171 -18.28 2.51 -15.25
C VAL A 171 -18.23 3.38 -16.51
N SER A 172 -18.73 4.61 -16.44
CA SER A 172 -18.71 5.52 -17.59
C SER A 172 -17.27 5.83 -18.02
N ARG A 173 -17.07 6.07 -19.32
CA ARG A 173 -15.76 6.51 -19.84
C ARG A 173 -15.27 7.80 -19.19
N GLU A 174 -16.19 8.70 -18.84
CA GLU A 174 -15.90 9.94 -18.12
C GLU A 174 -15.33 9.66 -16.73
N ALA A 175 -15.95 8.76 -15.95
CA ALA A 175 -15.46 8.38 -14.64
C ALA A 175 -14.09 7.69 -14.74
N VAL A 176 -13.90 6.75 -15.65
CA VAL A 176 -12.60 6.11 -15.89
C VAL A 176 -11.53 7.17 -16.21
N ALA A 177 -11.81 8.09 -17.13
CA ALA A 177 -10.87 9.14 -17.52
C ALA A 177 -10.52 10.08 -16.34
N ALA A 178 -11.52 10.47 -15.54
CA ALA A 178 -11.32 11.33 -14.37
C ALA A 178 -10.40 10.66 -13.32
N PHE A 179 -10.65 9.38 -13.01
CA PHE A 179 -9.82 8.63 -12.05
C PHE A 179 -8.41 8.36 -12.57
N THR A 180 -8.27 8.00 -13.85
CA THR A 180 -6.95 7.80 -14.48
C THR A 180 -6.14 9.11 -14.46
N THR A 181 -6.78 10.24 -14.78
CA THR A 181 -6.13 11.57 -14.76
C THR A 181 -5.67 11.92 -13.34
N GLN A 182 -6.52 11.72 -12.34
CA GLN A 182 -6.17 11.99 -10.95
C GLN A 182 -5.04 11.06 -10.48
N ALA A 183 -5.14 9.76 -10.75
CA ALA A 183 -4.12 8.78 -10.37
C ALA A 183 -2.75 9.08 -11.02
N ARG A 184 -2.76 9.53 -12.29
CA ARG A 184 -1.55 9.99 -12.98
C ARG A 184 -0.97 11.25 -12.32
N SER A 185 -1.80 12.23 -11.99
CA SER A 185 -1.39 13.46 -11.30
C SER A 185 -0.79 13.16 -9.92
N ASP A 186 -1.40 12.25 -9.17
CA ASP A 186 -0.91 11.83 -7.86
C ASP A 186 0.47 11.18 -7.97
N LEU A 187 0.65 10.24 -8.89
CA LEU A 187 1.94 9.58 -9.09
C LEU A 187 3.01 10.55 -9.59
N LEU A 188 2.68 11.47 -10.50
CA LEU A 188 3.62 12.49 -10.98
C LEU A 188 4.09 13.38 -9.82
N ARG A 189 3.17 13.85 -8.96
CA ARG A 189 3.53 14.65 -7.77
C ARG A 189 4.41 13.86 -6.80
N PHE A 190 4.04 12.61 -6.50
CA PHE A 190 4.85 11.72 -5.67
C PHE A 190 6.27 11.60 -6.22
N LEU A 191 6.43 11.21 -7.48
CA LEU A 191 7.75 11.02 -8.11
C LEU A 191 8.56 12.31 -8.17
N THR A 192 7.93 13.46 -8.43
CA THR A 192 8.61 14.77 -8.45
C THR A 192 9.22 15.09 -7.10
N HIS A 193 8.49 14.93 -6.01
CA HIS A 193 9.02 15.19 -4.68
C HIS A 193 10.09 14.16 -4.30
N ARG A 194 9.88 12.87 -4.60
CA ARG A 194 10.89 11.83 -4.31
C ARG A 194 12.18 12.06 -5.12
N ALA A 195 12.05 12.48 -6.40
CA ALA A 195 13.21 12.81 -7.21
C ALA A 195 14.07 13.94 -6.59
N ALA A 196 13.44 14.95 -6.01
CA ALA A 196 14.17 16.03 -5.34
C ALA A 196 14.85 15.55 -4.04
N GLU A 197 14.21 14.68 -3.29
CA GLU A 197 14.70 14.17 -1.99
C GLU A 197 15.77 13.10 -2.14
N LEU A 198 15.79 12.35 -3.25
CA LEU A 198 16.84 11.37 -3.54
C LEU A 198 18.19 12.05 -3.79
N THR A 199 19.25 11.45 -3.29
CA THR A 199 20.63 11.80 -3.66
C THR A 199 20.90 11.41 -5.13
N PRO A 200 21.85 12.05 -5.85
CA PRO A 200 22.28 11.54 -7.15
C PRO A 200 22.68 10.07 -7.07
N GLY A 201 22.17 9.24 -7.98
CA GLY A 201 22.34 7.79 -7.96
C GLY A 201 21.49 7.04 -6.93
N GLY A 202 20.74 7.75 -6.08
CA GLY A 202 19.79 7.16 -5.13
C GLY A 202 18.65 6.42 -5.86
N LYS A 203 18.07 5.44 -5.18
CA LYS A 203 17.03 4.57 -5.74
C LYS A 203 15.71 4.73 -5.01
N LEU A 204 14.61 4.55 -5.74
CA LEU A 204 13.25 4.47 -5.18
C LEU A 204 12.60 3.18 -5.69
N LEU A 205 12.28 2.26 -4.78
CA LEU A 205 11.50 1.07 -5.08
C LEU A 205 10.05 1.31 -4.67
N VAL A 206 9.15 1.17 -5.63
CA VAL A 206 7.71 1.32 -5.43
C VAL A 206 7.01 0.04 -5.83
N CYS A 207 6.24 -0.53 -4.89
CA CYS A 207 5.38 -1.68 -5.13
C CYS A 207 3.93 -1.29 -4.79
N VAL A 208 3.03 -1.40 -5.75
CA VAL A 208 1.64 -1.00 -5.58
C VAL A 208 0.70 -2.12 -6.03
N PRO A 209 -0.37 -2.43 -5.26
CA PRO A 209 -1.42 -3.33 -5.71
C PRO A 209 -1.90 -2.93 -7.11
N ALA A 210 -1.97 -3.90 -8.02
CA ALA A 210 -2.08 -3.63 -9.44
C ALA A 210 -3.23 -4.37 -10.13
N ARG A 211 -3.42 -4.03 -11.39
CA ARG A 211 -4.20 -4.80 -12.36
C ARG A 211 -3.38 -5.02 -13.63
N ASP A 212 -3.59 -6.17 -14.26
CA ASP A 212 -3.05 -6.48 -15.59
C ASP A 212 -4.14 -7.18 -16.41
N GLY A 213 -4.31 -6.79 -17.67
CA GLY A 213 -5.26 -7.45 -18.58
C GLY A 213 -6.55 -7.93 -17.90
N GLU A 214 -6.58 -9.19 -17.50
CA GLU A 214 -7.76 -9.86 -16.94
C GLU A 214 -7.74 -9.94 -15.39
N ARG A 215 -6.60 -9.69 -14.72
CA ARG A 215 -6.45 -9.82 -13.27
C ARG A 215 -6.46 -8.45 -12.60
N CYS A 216 -7.14 -8.36 -11.46
CA CYS A 216 -7.09 -7.20 -10.59
C CYS A 216 -6.95 -7.65 -9.14
N VAL A 217 -6.08 -7.00 -8.37
CA VAL A 217 -5.95 -7.26 -6.93
C VAL A 217 -7.25 -7.01 -6.16
N ALA A 218 -8.20 -6.30 -6.76
CA ALA A 218 -9.53 -6.11 -6.18
C ALA A 218 -10.38 -7.39 -6.18
N ASP A 219 -10.10 -8.31 -7.11
CA ASP A 219 -10.91 -9.52 -7.29
C ASP A 219 -10.88 -10.38 -6.01
N GLY A 220 -12.04 -10.87 -5.64
CA GLY A 220 -12.27 -11.64 -4.43
C GLY A 220 -12.38 -10.78 -3.18
N VAL A 221 -11.36 -10.02 -2.82
CA VAL A 221 -11.30 -9.27 -1.56
C VAL A 221 -12.26 -8.08 -1.52
N TYR A 222 -12.35 -7.28 -2.59
CA TYR A 222 -13.33 -6.21 -2.66
C TYR A 222 -14.72 -6.73 -3.05
N ASP A 223 -14.80 -7.87 -3.74
CA ASP A 223 -16.08 -8.49 -4.07
C ASP A 223 -16.83 -8.94 -2.82
N VAL A 224 -16.15 -9.55 -1.85
CA VAL A 224 -16.80 -9.97 -0.62
C VAL A 224 -17.29 -8.79 0.22
N LEU A 225 -16.58 -7.67 0.20
CA LEU A 225 -17.04 -6.43 0.86
C LEU A 225 -18.30 -5.88 0.19
N HIS A 226 -18.32 -5.84 -1.16
CA HIS A 226 -19.50 -5.44 -1.92
C HIS A 226 -20.71 -6.31 -1.58
N ASP A 227 -20.55 -7.62 -1.67
CA ASP A 227 -21.62 -8.57 -1.44
C ASP A 227 -22.15 -8.49 0.00
N ALA A 228 -21.26 -8.30 0.99
CA ALA A 228 -21.67 -8.10 2.38
C ALA A 228 -22.46 -6.79 2.58
N CYS A 229 -22.03 -5.69 1.95
CA CYS A 229 -22.78 -4.43 1.96
C CYS A 229 -24.15 -4.58 1.30
N GLN A 230 -24.24 -5.29 0.17
CA GLN A 230 -25.51 -5.57 -0.51
C GLN A 230 -26.46 -6.42 0.36
N ASP A 231 -25.94 -7.34 1.16
CA ASP A 231 -26.75 -8.08 2.14
C ASP A 231 -27.33 -7.13 3.19
N MET A 232 -26.51 -6.20 3.72
CA MET A 232 -26.99 -5.22 4.67
C MET A 232 -28.07 -4.30 4.07
N VAL A 233 -27.95 -3.98 2.78
CA VAL A 233 -28.98 -3.22 2.05
C VAL A 233 -30.28 -4.03 1.92
N ARG A 234 -30.21 -5.30 1.52
CA ARG A 234 -31.38 -6.19 1.40
C ARG A 234 -32.08 -6.43 2.75
N GLU A 235 -31.33 -6.46 3.82
CA GLU A 235 -31.86 -6.61 5.19
C GLU A 235 -32.38 -5.28 5.78
N GLY A 236 -32.29 -4.18 5.06
CA GLY A 236 -32.72 -2.85 5.53
C GLY A 236 -31.84 -2.25 6.63
N LYS A 237 -30.64 -2.82 6.85
CA LYS A 237 -29.66 -2.35 7.84
C LYS A 237 -28.76 -1.23 7.32
N LEU A 238 -28.59 -1.15 5.99
CA LEU A 238 -27.87 -0.11 5.28
C LEU A 238 -28.79 0.51 4.23
N ALA A 239 -28.94 1.83 4.24
CA ALA A 239 -29.71 2.52 3.22
C ALA A 239 -29.02 2.38 1.86
N ALA A 240 -29.77 1.98 0.82
CA ALA A 240 -29.23 1.80 -0.52
C ALA A 240 -28.55 3.08 -1.06
N GLN A 241 -29.08 4.27 -0.72
CA GLN A 241 -28.46 5.54 -1.11
C GLN A 241 -27.11 5.76 -0.42
N ALA A 242 -27.01 5.48 0.89
CA ALA A 242 -25.75 5.62 1.62
C ALA A 242 -24.64 4.72 1.06
N TYR A 243 -25.00 3.49 0.60
CA TYR A 243 -24.05 2.62 -0.08
C TYR A 243 -23.66 3.13 -1.47
N ARG A 244 -24.58 3.68 -2.24
CA ARG A 244 -24.27 4.30 -3.54
C ARG A 244 -23.39 5.55 -3.43
N ASP A 245 -23.47 6.26 -2.32
CA ASP A 245 -22.67 7.47 -2.06
C ASP A 245 -21.28 7.14 -1.48
N PHE A 246 -21.07 5.89 -1.03
CA PHE A 246 -19.80 5.44 -0.51
C PHE A 246 -18.84 5.08 -1.65
N LEU A 247 -17.62 5.62 -1.59
CA LEU A 247 -16.56 5.35 -2.55
C LEU A 247 -15.24 5.12 -1.82
N MET A 248 -14.61 3.97 -2.09
CA MET A 248 -13.29 3.64 -1.61
C MET A 248 -12.23 4.44 -2.41
N PRO A 249 -11.37 5.23 -1.77
CA PRO A 249 -10.43 6.12 -2.46
C PRO A 249 -9.18 5.37 -2.95
N VAL A 250 -9.38 4.30 -3.72
CA VAL A 250 -8.30 3.47 -4.25
C VAL A 250 -8.31 3.45 -5.77
N TYR A 251 -7.12 3.30 -6.36
CA TYR A 251 -6.94 3.12 -7.79
C TYR A 251 -5.85 2.07 -8.05
N PHE A 252 -6.22 0.97 -8.68
CA PHE A 252 -5.30 -0.11 -9.03
C PHE A 252 -4.63 0.21 -10.36
N ARG A 253 -3.32 0.47 -10.30
CA ARG A 253 -2.55 0.88 -11.48
C ARG A 253 -2.13 -0.31 -12.32
N ARG A 254 -2.04 -0.08 -13.63
CA ARG A 254 -1.30 -0.97 -14.53
C ARG A 254 0.19 -0.60 -14.50
N LEU A 255 1.02 -1.50 -15.01
CA LEU A 255 2.46 -1.26 -15.09
C LEU A 255 2.83 -0.07 -15.97
N ASP A 256 2.14 0.10 -17.13
CA ASP A 256 2.35 1.25 -18.00
C ASP A 256 2.03 2.58 -17.31
N GLU A 257 0.98 2.62 -16.48
CA GLU A 257 0.62 3.80 -15.69
C GLU A 257 1.69 4.15 -14.63
N MET A 258 2.53 3.19 -14.21
CA MET A 258 3.68 3.46 -13.33
C MET A 258 4.89 4.01 -14.12
N VAL A 259 5.04 3.63 -15.37
CA VAL A 259 6.18 3.99 -16.25
C VAL A 259 5.94 5.35 -16.92
N ASP A 260 4.73 5.60 -17.41
CA ASP A 260 4.36 6.77 -18.22
C ASP A 260 4.74 8.13 -17.62
N PRO A 261 4.60 8.39 -16.31
CA PRO A 261 4.98 9.70 -15.77
C PRO A 261 6.45 10.05 -15.99
N VAL A 262 7.36 9.07 -15.91
CA VAL A 262 8.79 9.31 -16.13
C VAL A 262 9.12 9.43 -17.62
N THR A 263 8.44 8.70 -18.49
CA THR A 263 8.73 8.71 -19.93
C THR A 263 8.08 9.89 -20.68
N ALA A 264 6.95 10.36 -20.18
CA ALA A 264 6.15 11.40 -20.84
C ALA A 264 6.36 12.82 -20.28
N ASP A 265 6.83 12.96 -19.04
CA ASP A 265 7.14 14.27 -18.44
C ASP A 265 8.62 14.61 -18.62
N ILE A 266 8.91 15.67 -19.39
CA ILE A 266 10.26 16.05 -19.76
C ILE A 266 11.11 16.43 -18.53
N GLU A 267 10.54 17.10 -17.54
CA GLU A 267 11.27 17.55 -16.36
C GLU A 267 11.57 16.39 -15.42
N LEU A 268 10.63 15.45 -15.29
CA LEU A 268 10.85 14.24 -14.50
C LEU A 268 11.84 13.29 -15.17
N ALA A 269 11.79 13.15 -16.50
CA ALA A 269 12.73 12.35 -17.29
C ALA A 269 14.19 12.84 -17.18
N LYS A 270 14.40 14.14 -16.97
CA LYS A 270 15.74 14.67 -16.68
C LYS A 270 16.27 14.25 -15.30
N GLN A 271 15.41 13.93 -14.38
CA GLN A 271 15.72 13.66 -12.99
C GLN A 271 15.71 12.17 -12.63
N LEU A 272 14.82 11.40 -13.23
CA LEU A 272 14.67 9.98 -12.96
C LEU A 272 14.87 9.13 -14.22
N THR A 273 15.36 7.92 -14.01
CA THR A 273 15.31 6.80 -14.97
C THR A 273 14.58 5.63 -14.34
N ILE A 274 13.98 4.78 -15.16
CA ILE A 274 13.40 3.50 -14.73
C ILE A 274 14.44 2.43 -15.00
N GLU A 275 14.86 1.73 -13.94
CA GLU A 275 15.83 0.61 -14.08
C GLU A 275 15.13 -0.72 -14.23
N ARG A 276 14.00 -0.90 -13.56
CA ARG A 276 13.20 -2.11 -13.60
C ARG A 276 11.72 -1.78 -13.40
N ALA A 277 10.86 -2.44 -14.16
CA ALA A 277 9.41 -2.31 -14.03
C ALA A 277 8.75 -3.63 -14.44
N GLU A 278 8.06 -4.30 -13.52
CA GLU A 278 7.45 -5.62 -13.75
C GLU A 278 6.15 -5.76 -12.95
N ILE A 279 5.25 -6.61 -13.45
CA ILE A 279 4.18 -7.18 -12.63
C ILE A 279 4.76 -8.36 -11.87
N VAL A 280 4.60 -8.36 -10.56
CA VAL A 280 5.05 -9.41 -9.65
C VAL A 280 3.83 -10.11 -9.07
N ASP A 281 3.77 -11.43 -9.24
CA ASP A 281 2.78 -12.26 -8.56
C ASP A 281 3.22 -12.48 -7.10
N VAL A 282 2.30 -12.27 -6.17
CA VAL A 282 2.55 -12.38 -4.74
C VAL A 282 1.78 -13.58 -4.19
N GLU A 283 2.49 -14.59 -3.75
CA GLU A 283 1.87 -15.73 -3.07
C GLU A 283 1.52 -15.34 -1.63
N THR A 284 0.22 -15.16 -1.34
CA THR A 284 -0.21 -14.88 0.02
C THR A 284 -0.29 -16.17 0.86
N PRO A 285 0.21 -16.17 2.12
CA PRO A 285 0.20 -17.38 2.95
C PRO A 285 -1.20 -18.00 3.10
N PHE A 286 -2.22 -17.19 3.27
CA PHE A 286 -3.59 -17.68 3.46
C PHE A 286 -4.21 -18.31 2.20
N ALA A 287 -3.87 -17.80 0.99
CA ALA A 287 -4.32 -18.40 -0.27
C ALA A 287 -3.63 -19.75 -0.48
N ARG A 288 -2.31 -19.82 -0.31
CA ARG A 288 -1.54 -21.07 -0.37
C ARG A 288 -2.03 -22.10 0.66
N ASP A 289 -2.28 -21.68 1.90
CA ASP A 289 -2.76 -22.60 2.94
C ASP A 289 -4.16 -23.11 2.64
N PHE A 290 -5.03 -22.29 2.07
CA PHE A 290 -6.36 -22.73 1.61
C PHE A 290 -6.25 -23.74 0.48
N GLU A 291 -5.39 -23.50 -0.52
CA GLU A 291 -5.16 -24.47 -1.60
C GLU A 291 -4.67 -25.83 -1.09
N ARG A 292 -3.85 -25.83 -0.05
CA ARG A 292 -3.30 -27.04 0.54
C ARG A 292 -4.29 -27.77 1.46
N THR A 293 -5.11 -27.05 2.22
CA THR A 293 -5.94 -27.64 3.30
C THR A 293 -7.42 -27.72 2.99
N GLY A 294 -7.94 -26.85 2.10
CA GLY A 294 -9.37 -26.66 1.89
C GLY A 294 -10.12 -26.06 3.09
N ASP A 295 -9.41 -25.55 4.11
CA ASP A 295 -10.03 -24.98 5.31
C ASP A 295 -10.63 -23.60 5.01
N SER A 296 -11.95 -23.59 4.70
CA SER A 296 -12.70 -22.39 4.41
C SER A 296 -12.85 -21.46 5.63
N ASN A 297 -12.81 -21.99 6.86
CA ASN A 297 -12.89 -21.16 8.06
C ASN A 297 -11.60 -20.37 8.26
N ALA A 298 -10.45 -21.03 8.19
CA ALA A 298 -9.15 -20.37 8.31
C ALA A 298 -8.94 -19.34 7.18
N TYR A 299 -9.34 -19.68 5.95
CA TYR A 299 -9.28 -18.77 4.82
C TYR A 299 -10.16 -17.52 5.01
N ALA A 300 -11.41 -17.70 5.47
CA ALA A 300 -12.33 -16.60 5.73
C ALA A 300 -11.79 -15.62 6.79
N GLU A 301 -11.27 -16.14 7.90
CA GLU A 301 -10.69 -15.30 8.95
C GLU A 301 -9.48 -14.52 8.43
N ALA A 302 -8.60 -15.16 7.67
CA ALA A 302 -7.38 -14.53 7.17
C ALA A 302 -7.68 -13.52 6.04
N LEU A 303 -8.50 -13.86 5.04
CA LEU A 303 -8.86 -12.97 3.93
C LEU A 303 -9.62 -11.74 4.42
N VAL A 304 -10.64 -11.95 5.27
CA VAL A 304 -11.45 -10.83 5.76
C VAL A 304 -10.69 -10.03 6.82
N GLY A 305 -9.84 -10.65 7.62
CA GLY A 305 -8.91 -9.94 8.51
C GLY A 305 -7.96 -9.03 7.74
N PHE A 306 -7.38 -9.52 6.65
CA PHE A 306 -6.56 -8.75 5.73
C PHE A 306 -7.34 -7.55 5.14
N LEU A 307 -8.55 -7.78 4.60
CA LEU A 307 -9.42 -6.72 4.10
C LEU A 307 -9.74 -5.69 5.18
N GLN A 308 -10.15 -6.12 6.35
CA GLN A 308 -10.57 -5.29 7.47
C GLN A 308 -9.43 -4.40 7.97
N ALA A 309 -8.19 -4.90 7.96
CA ALA A 309 -7.02 -4.18 8.46
C ALA A 309 -6.80 -2.83 7.77
N PHE A 310 -7.00 -2.76 6.45
CA PHE A 310 -6.79 -1.53 5.69
C PHE A 310 -8.07 -0.79 5.33
N SER A 311 -9.24 -1.44 5.29
CA SER A 311 -10.48 -0.84 4.78
C SER A 311 -11.43 -0.37 5.87
N GLU A 312 -11.43 -0.96 7.07
CA GLU A 312 -12.40 -0.62 8.11
C GLU A 312 -12.45 0.86 8.48
N PRO A 313 -11.33 1.58 8.67
CA PRO A 313 -11.40 3.00 8.99
C PRO A 313 -12.07 3.83 7.90
N VAL A 314 -11.86 3.47 6.62
CA VAL A 314 -12.49 4.14 5.47
C VAL A 314 -13.98 3.81 5.40
N VAL A 315 -14.37 2.54 5.57
CA VAL A 315 -15.76 2.09 5.60
C VAL A 315 -16.50 2.77 6.75
N ARG A 316 -15.88 2.84 7.94
CA ARG A 316 -16.46 3.48 9.13
C ARG A 316 -16.63 4.99 8.98
N ALA A 317 -15.73 5.65 8.26
CA ALA A 317 -15.82 7.08 7.95
C ALA A 317 -16.82 7.39 6.84
N GLY A 318 -17.03 6.45 5.91
CA GLY A 318 -17.88 6.66 4.72
C GLY A 318 -19.33 6.17 4.85
N LEU A 319 -19.62 5.26 5.79
CA LEU A 319 -20.97 4.75 6.01
C LEU A 319 -21.62 5.37 7.27
N PRO A 320 -22.96 5.46 7.32
CA PRO A 320 -23.65 6.05 8.46
C PRO A 320 -23.42 5.21 9.73
N ALA A 321 -23.14 5.90 10.85
CA ALA A 321 -23.10 5.29 12.16
C ALA A 321 -24.51 5.17 12.75
N SER A 322 -24.77 4.11 13.52
CA SER A 322 -25.98 3.94 14.32
C SER A 322 -25.57 3.71 15.78
N PRO A 323 -26.26 4.34 16.75
CA PRO A 323 -25.98 4.11 18.17
C PRO A 323 -26.35 2.71 18.64
N ASP A 324 -27.32 2.08 17.99
CA ASP A 324 -27.91 0.81 18.43
C ASP A 324 -27.35 -0.41 17.68
N PHE A 325 -26.59 -0.18 16.61
CA PHE A 325 -26.11 -1.26 15.73
C PHE A 325 -24.75 -0.93 15.09
N ASP A 326 -23.74 -1.74 15.36
CA ASP A 326 -22.44 -1.62 14.68
C ASP A 326 -22.51 -2.23 13.28
N LEU A 327 -22.98 -1.40 12.33
CA LEU A 327 -23.10 -1.77 10.92
C LEU A 327 -21.78 -2.27 10.34
N VAL A 328 -20.68 -1.61 10.68
CA VAL A 328 -19.37 -1.90 10.08
C VAL A 328 -18.87 -3.29 10.53
N SER A 329 -18.96 -3.59 11.83
CA SER A 329 -18.65 -4.93 12.34
C SER A 329 -19.54 -6.00 11.69
N ALA A 330 -20.85 -5.73 11.55
CA ALA A 330 -21.77 -6.66 10.90
C ALA A 330 -21.45 -6.93 9.42
N ILE A 331 -20.94 -5.91 8.68
CA ILE A 331 -20.48 -6.08 7.30
C ILE A 331 -19.31 -7.07 7.25
N TYR A 332 -18.27 -6.92 8.10
CA TYR A 332 -17.14 -7.85 8.09
C TYR A 332 -17.48 -9.25 8.59
N ASP A 333 -18.40 -9.38 9.53
CA ASP A 333 -18.92 -10.70 9.96
C ASP A 333 -19.69 -11.39 8.83
N ARG A 334 -20.48 -10.63 8.08
CA ARG A 334 -21.16 -11.14 6.88
C ARG A 334 -20.16 -11.53 5.80
N ALA A 335 -19.11 -10.76 5.60
CA ALA A 335 -18.04 -11.09 4.67
C ALA A 335 -17.38 -12.43 5.04
N ARG A 336 -17.06 -12.65 6.32
CA ARG A 336 -16.54 -13.94 6.80
C ARG A 336 -17.51 -15.10 6.52
N GLN A 337 -18.79 -14.89 6.79
CA GLN A 337 -19.80 -15.90 6.50
C GLN A 337 -19.82 -16.27 5.02
N ARG A 338 -19.82 -15.29 4.12
CA ARG A 338 -19.84 -15.52 2.67
C ARG A 338 -18.61 -16.29 2.17
N VAL A 339 -17.43 -15.96 2.67
CA VAL A 339 -16.21 -16.69 2.31
C VAL A 339 -16.26 -18.13 2.80
N ARG A 340 -16.76 -18.39 4.03
CA ARG A 340 -16.93 -19.77 4.54
C ARG A 340 -17.89 -20.59 3.70
N GLU A 341 -19.00 -19.99 3.27
CA GLU A 341 -20.04 -20.67 2.48
C GLU A 341 -19.59 -20.94 1.04
N ASN A 342 -18.82 -20.04 0.44
CA ASN A 342 -18.34 -20.19 -0.93
C ASN A 342 -16.94 -19.55 -1.11
N PRO A 343 -15.89 -20.21 -0.61
CA PRO A 343 -14.53 -19.67 -0.67
C PRO A 343 -14.01 -19.52 -2.10
N GLU A 344 -14.41 -20.40 -3.02
CA GLU A 344 -14.00 -20.33 -4.42
C GLU A 344 -14.49 -19.05 -5.14
N ALA A 345 -15.64 -18.53 -4.72
CA ALA A 345 -16.16 -17.28 -5.26
C ALA A 345 -15.32 -16.06 -4.86
N TYR A 346 -14.51 -16.17 -3.84
CA TYR A 346 -13.69 -15.07 -3.29
C TYR A 346 -12.21 -15.45 -3.27
N ARG A 347 -11.75 -16.22 -4.26
CA ARG A 347 -10.32 -16.45 -4.43
C ARG A 347 -9.58 -15.14 -4.64
N PHE A 348 -8.54 -14.95 -3.85
CA PHE A 348 -7.73 -13.74 -3.89
C PHE A 348 -6.45 -13.98 -4.66
N VAL A 349 -6.24 -13.16 -5.68
CA VAL A 349 -4.98 -13.10 -6.45
C VAL A 349 -4.30 -11.78 -6.14
N TYR A 350 -3.08 -11.88 -5.62
CA TYR A 350 -2.32 -10.67 -5.34
C TYR A 350 -1.27 -10.45 -6.42
N ILE A 351 -1.45 -9.39 -7.20
CA ILE A 351 -0.45 -8.90 -8.15
C ILE A 351 -0.06 -7.46 -7.78
N GLN A 352 1.20 -7.13 -7.99
CA GLN A 352 1.68 -5.77 -7.77
C GLN A 352 2.50 -5.28 -8.96
N ALA A 353 2.39 -3.99 -9.27
CA ALA A 353 3.32 -3.31 -10.15
C ALA A 353 4.52 -2.86 -9.31
N ALA A 354 5.69 -3.41 -9.59
CA ALA A 354 6.94 -3.09 -8.93
C ALA A 354 7.82 -2.29 -9.88
N CYS A 355 8.27 -1.11 -9.43
CA CYS A 355 9.11 -0.21 -10.22
C CYS A 355 10.32 0.28 -9.41
N VAL A 356 11.48 0.29 -10.05
CA VAL A 356 12.71 0.91 -9.54
C VAL A 356 13.00 2.16 -10.34
N TYR A 357 12.97 3.29 -9.67
CA TYR A 357 13.37 4.59 -10.21
C TYR A 357 14.75 4.96 -9.66
N SER A 358 15.60 5.51 -10.51
CA SER A 358 16.94 5.95 -10.15
C SER A 358 17.12 7.44 -10.39
N ARG A 359 17.64 8.16 -9.40
CA ARG A 359 18.00 9.58 -9.54
C ARG A 359 19.24 9.71 -10.43
N ARG A 360 19.13 10.56 -11.48
CA ARG A 360 20.26 10.89 -12.37
C ARG A 360 21.32 11.72 -11.66
#